data_18bcfee7cce1d84aa4c309ceb1612504
#
_entry.id   18bcfee7cce1d84aa4c309ceb1612504
#
_cell.length_a   1.000
_cell.length_b   1.000
_cell.length_c   1.000
_cell.angle_alpha   90.00
_cell.angle_beta   90.00
_cell.angle_gamma   90.00
#
_symmetry.space_group_name_H-M   'P 1'
#
loop_
_entity.id
_entity.type
_entity.pdbx_description
1 polymer ?
#
loop_
_entity_poly.entity_id
_entity_poly.type
_entity_poly.pdbx_seq_one_letter_code
_entity_poly.pdbx_strand_id
1 'polypeptide(L)'
;AAGNAQVDNFGRGGLGGDAMRAEALDYSGTNNANMSTPADGAPPRMQMYRFVNRGVYASAPGVTFTYPPAGAQFGPLAFDLTAEVVVAEPTDGCVALTNSASLSGKIALIDRGTCEFSAKVLNAQQAGAVGVVIVNNVASAPAAMAAGMFGSSVAIPAIMVAQADRPALTAGGVVLRMQGSNA
;
A
#
# COMPACT_ATOMS: atom_id res chain seq x y z
N ALA A 1 41.04 5.31 11.26
CA ALA A 1 40.89 3.97 11.79
C ALA A 1 39.42 3.61 11.67
N ALA A 2 39.07 2.55 11.00
CA ALA A 2 37.72 2.08 10.97
C ALA A 2 37.43 1.48 12.37
N GLY A 3 36.56 2.12 13.12
CA GLY A 3 35.98 1.52 14.31
C GLY A 3 35.30 0.22 13.94
N ASN A 4 35.60 -0.83 14.63
CA ASN A 4 34.94 -2.12 14.41
C ASN A 4 33.91 -2.27 15.53
N ALA A 5 32.65 -2.42 15.18
CA ALA A 5 31.56 -2.66 16.10
C ALA A 5 31.68 -4.05 16.76
N GLN A 6 32.61 -4.22 17.68
CA GLN A 6 32.92 -5.50 18.31
C GLN A 6 33.41 -5.36 19.73
N VAL A 7 33.24 -6.39 20.55
CA VAL A 7 33.68 -6.41 21.96
C VAL A 7 35.21 -6.32 22.06
N ASP A 8 35.93 -7.05 21.18
CA ASP A 8 37.39 -7.06 21.14
C ASP A 8 37.88 -6.66 19.74
N ASN A 9 38.70 -5.63 19.65
CA ASN A 9 39.29 -5.14 18.41
C ASN A 9 40.51 -5.94 17.94
N PHE A 10 40.96 -6.91 18.69
CA PHE A 10 42.12 -7.77 18.34
C PHE A 10 43.37 -6.98 17.97
N GLY A 11 43.62 -5.82 18.59
CA GLY A 11 44.76 -4.97 18.29
C GLY A 11 44.73 -4.25 16.95
N ARG A 12 43.58 -4.21 16.27
CA ARG A 12 43.44 -3.57 14.92
C ARG A 12 43.17 -2.07 14.95
N GLY A 13 43.24 -1.46 16.10
CA GLY A 13 42.92 -0.03 16.33
C GLY A 13 41.40 0.19 16.54
N GLY A 14 41.06 1.37 17.02
CA GLY A 14 39.72 1.71 17.49
C GLY A 14 39.47 1.30 18.93
N LEU A 15 38.27 1.60 19.41
CA LEU A 15 37.83 1.27 20.77
C LEU A 15 37.07 -0.05 20.77
N GLY A 16 37.29 -0.87 21.80
CA GLY A 16 36.52 -2.11 22.00
C GLY A 16 35.31 -1.88 22.92
N GLY A 17 34.49 -2.89 23.08
CA GLY A 17 33.31 -2.83 23.93
C GLY A 17 32.06 -2.21 23.28
N ASP A 18 32.09 -1.96 21.98
CA ASP A 18 31.06 -1.28 21.21
C ASP A 18 30.32 -2.22 20.22
N ALA A 19 30.16 -3.47 20.59
CA ALA A 19 29.47 -4.47 19.78
C ALA A 19 28.10 -3.95 19.28
N MET A 20 27.80 -4.27 18.01
CA MET A 20 26.52 -3.91 17.40
C MET A 20 25.34 -4.49 18.20
N ARG A 21 24.35 -3.66 18.47
CA ARG A 21 23.06 -4.07 19.01
C ARG A 21 22.10 -4.34 17.85
N ALA A 22 21.76 -5.61 17.62
CA ALA A 22 20.77 -6.01 16.64
C ALA A 22 19.45 -6.28 17.36
N GLU A 23 18.42 -5.52 17.00
CA GLU A 23 17.06 -5.61 17.56
C GLU A 23 16.12 -6.12 16.48
N ALA A 24 15.71 -7.38 16.58
CA ALA A 24 14.72 -7.99 15.72
C ALA A 24 13.32 -7.77 16.28
N LEU A 25 12.32 -7.60 15.42
CA LEU A 25 10.91 -7.37 15.80
C LEU A 25 10.73 -6.15 16.72
N ASP A 26 11.45 -5.08 16.46
CA ASP A 26 11.29 -3.83 17.21
C ASP A 26 9.89 -3.25 16.97
N TYR A 27 9.15 -2.99 18.06
CA TYR A 27 7.78 -2.50 18.03
C TYR A 27 7.67 -0.97 17.95
N SER A 28 8.78 -0.24 17.88
CA SER A 28 8.78 1.23 17.73
C SER A 28 8.40 1.71 16.33
N GLY A 29 8.29 0.78 15.36
CA GLY A 29 7.85 1.04 14.00
C GLY A 29 7.37 -0.21 13.29
N THR A 30 6.95 -0.06 12.02
CA THR A 30 6.53 -1.16 11.15
C THR A 30 7.05 -1.00 9.74
N ASN A 31 7.25 -2.15 9.04
CA ASN A 31 7.60 -2.20 7.61
C ASN A 31 8.85 -1.39 7.24
N ASN A 32 9.82 -1.33 8.12
CA ASN A 32 11.07 -0.62 7.91
C ASN A 32 12.20 -1.24 8.73
N ALA A 33 13.40 -0.79 8.48
CA ALA A 33 14.59 -1.03 9.28
C ALA A 33 15.42 0.24 9.31
N ASN A 34 16.18 0.46 10.38
CA ASN A 34 17.17 1.53 10.41
C ASN A 34 18.50 1.06 11.00
N MET A 35 19.53 1.83 10.70
CA MET A 35 20.87 1.63 11.24
C MET A 35 21.40 2.95 11.78
N SER A 36 21.86 2.93 13.01
CA SER A 36 22.61 4.02 13.62
C SER A 36 24.07 3.61 13.78
N THR A 37 24.97 4.42 13.26
CA THR A 37 26.42 4.20 13.34
C THR A 37 27.06 5.37 14.06
N PRO A 38 27.12 5.35 15.40
CA PRO A 38 27.73 6.40 16.20
C PRO A 38 29.27 6.41 16.01
N ALA A 39 29.95 7.33 16.69
CA ALA A 39 31.40 7.34 16.75
C ALA A 39 31.94 6.07 17.42
N ASP A 40 33.18 5.72 17.08
CA ASP A 40 33.93 4.60 17.66
C ASP A 40 33.91 4.64 19.21
N GLY A 41 33.66 3.48 19.83
CA GLY A 41 33.46 3.35 21.27
C GLY A 41 32.01 3.46 21.75
N ALA A 42 31.05 3.73 20.84
CA ALA A 42 29.64 3.67 21.12
C ALA A 42 28.98 2.58 20.25
N PRO A 43 28.16 1.67 20.84
CA PRO A 43 27.58 0.55 20.10
C PRO A 43 26.68 1.01 18.94
N PRO A 44 26.93 0.57 17.68
CA PRO A 44 25.97 0.71 16.61
C PRO A 44 24.68 -0.02 16.92
N ARG A 45 23.55 0.50 16.40
CA ARG A 45 22.24 -0.10 16.60
C ARG A 45 21.60 -0.38 15.25
N MET A 46 21.23 -1.61 15.03
CA MET A 46 20.40 -2.05 13.91
C MET A 46 19.02 -2.43 14.46
N GLN A 47 17.99 -1.75 13.96
CA GLN A 47 16.60 -2.05 14.30
C GLN A 47 15.91 -2.64 13.08
N MET A 48 15.35 -3.82 13.26
CA MET A 48 14.46 -4.48 12.30
C MET A 48 13.04 -4.40 12.85
N TYR A 49 12.25 -3.51 12.28
CA TYR A 49 10.86 -3.35 12.71
C TYR A 49 10.01 -4.55 12.30
N ARG A 50 8.86 -4.68 12.95
CA ARG A 50 7.90 -5.71 12.58
C ARG A 50 7.39 -5.45 11.17
N PHE A 51 7.59 -6.40 10.27
CA PHE A 51 6.92 -6.41 8.97
C PHE A 51 5.53 -7.00 9.14
N VAL A 52 4.51 -6.16 9.06
CA VAL A 52 3.13 -6.61 8.98
C VAL A 52 2.84 -6.94 7.52
N ASN A 53 2.59 -8.19 7.25
CA ASN A 53 2.17 -8.64 5.93
C ASN A 53 0.71 -8.22 5.73
N ARG A 54 0.49 -7.00 5.24
CA ARG A 54 -0.82 -6.56 4.77
C ARG A 54 -1.07 -7.24 3.44
N GLY A 55 -1.49 -8.51 3.51
CA GLY A 55 -1.90 -9.23 2.33
C GLY A 55 -3.13 -8.56 1.74
N VAL A 56 -2.98 -8.03 0.54
CA VAL A 56 -4.10 -7.57 -0.27
C VAL A 56 -4.24 -8.52 -1.44
N TYR A 57 -5.45 -9.01 -1.66
CA TYR A 57 -5.76 -9.97 -2.70
C TYR A 57 -6.93 -9.46 -3.54
N ALA A 58 -6.87 -9.76 -4.83
CA ALA A 58 -7.96 -9.54 -5.77
C ALA A 58 -8.17 -10.79 -6.61
N SER A 59 -9.42 -11.17 -6.83
CA SER A 59 -9.79 -12.26 -7.70
C SER A 59 -11.10 -11.97 -8.43
N ALA A 60 -11.15 -12.29 -9.70
CA ALA A 60 -12.37 -12.24 -10.49
C ALA A 60 -12.39 -13.42 -11.49
N PRO A 61 -13.53 -14.03 -11.77
CA PRO A 61 -13.64 -15.10 -12.74
C PRO A 61 -13.11 -14.67 -14.11
N GLY A 62 -12.20 -15.45 -14.69
CA GLY A 62 -11.61 -15.16 -16.00
C GLY A 62 -10.57 -14.04 -16.05
N VAL A 63 -10.23 -13.44 -14.92
CA VAL A 63 -9.18 -12.40 -14.81
C VAL A 63 -7.93 -12.97 -14.15
N THR A 64 -6.80 -12.87 -14.85
CA THR A 64 -5.48 -13.14 -14.26
C THR A 64 -4.76 -11.83 -14.07
N PHE A 65 -4.47 -11.46 -12.82
CA PHE A 65 -3.76 -10.23 -12.51
C PHE A 65 -2.27 -10.35 -12.84
N THR A 66 -1.71 -9.33 -13.47
CA THR A 66 -0.30 -9.28 -13.89
C THR A 66 0.66 -9.30 -12.70
N TYR A 67 0.27 -8.63 -11.60
CA TYR A 67 0.99 -8.58 -10.34
C TYR A 67 0.02 -8.70 -9.16
N PRO A 68 0.51 -9.09 -7.97
CA PRO A 68 -0.26 -8.93 -6.74
C PRO A 68 -0.71 -7.48 -6.57
N PRO A 69 -1.96 -7.22 -6.16
CA PRO A 69 -2.43 -5.86 -5.90
C PRO A 69 -1.72 -5.23 -4.69
N ALA A 70 -1.69 -3.91 -4.63
CA ALA A 70 -1.20 -3.16 -3.48
C ALA A 70 -2.35 -2.46 -2.75
N GLY A 71 -2.28 -2.39 -1.43
CA GLY A 71 -3.31 -1.76 -0.60
C GLY A 71 -3.11 -0.26 -0.39
N ALA A 72 -4.18 0.41 0.01
CA ALA A 72 -4.14 1.77 0.52
C ALA A 72 -3.63 1.79 1.98
N GLN A 73 -2.97 2.89 2.36
CA GLN A 73 -2.57 3.17 3.74
C GLN A 73 -3.65 3.96 4.51
N PHE A 74 -4.88 3.96 3.99
CA PHE A 74 -6.03 4.68 4.51
C PHE A 74 -7.31 3.87 4.26
N GLY A 75 -8.40 4.27 4.90
CA GLY A 75 -9.64 3.50 4.89
C GLY A 75 -9.51 2.17 5.64
N PRO A 76 -10.47 1.26 5.50
CA PRO A 76 -10.41 -0.07 6.10
C PRO A 76 -9.23 -0.88 5.54
N LEU A 77 -8.41 -1.42 6.44
CA LEU A 77 -7.26 -2.26 6.09
C LEU A 77 -7.61 -3.75 6.13
N ALA A 78 -8.60 -4.11 6.94
CA ALA A 78 -9.19 -5.45 6.98
C ALA A 78 -10.56 -5.39 6.29
N PHE A 79 -10.72 -6.12 5.20
CA PHE A 79 -11.96 -6.14 4.42
C PHE A 79 -12.07 -7.43 3.59
N ASP A 80 -13.29 -7.79 3.29
CA ASP A 80 -13.65 -8.82 2.29
C ASP A 80 -14.89 -8.31 1.56
N LEU A 81 -14.72 -7.91 0.33
CA LEU A 81 -15.73 -7.25 -0.48
C LEU A 81 -15.84 -7.92 -1.85
N THR A 82 -17.04 -8.23 -2.26
CA THR A 82 -17.35 -8.75 -3.61
C THR A 82 -18.43 -7.88 -4.23
N ALA A 83 -18.13 -7.24 -5.35
CA ALA A 83 -19.09 -6.43 -6.10
C ALA A 83 -18.67 -6.31 -7.57
N GLU A 84 -19.60 -5.89 -8.41
CA GLU A 84 -19.32 -5.56 -9.80
C GLU A 84 -18.42 -4.34 -9.93
N VAL A 85 -17.52 -4.37 -10.91
CA VAL A 85 -16.60 -3.27 -11.22
C VAL A 85 -17.26 -2.35 -12.25
N VAL A 86 -17.29 -1.05 -11.94
CA VAL A 86 -17.82 0.01 -12.83
C VAL A 86 -16.79 1.11 -12.98
N VAL A 87 -16.53 1.53 -14.21
CA VAL A 87 -15.61 2.63 -14.51
C VAL A 87 -16.20 3.93 -14.00
N ALA A 88 -15.42 4.70 -13.26
CA ALA A 88 -15.80 6.03 -12.79
C ALA A 88 -15.81 7.07 -13.92
N GLU A 89 -16.66 8.06 -13.80
CA GLU A 89 -16.74 9.18 -14.73
C GLU A 89 -16.69 10.51 -13.93
N PRO A 90 -15.63 11.33 -14.13
CA PRO A 90 -14.45 11.11 -14.97
C PRO A 90 -13.56 9.97 -14.45
N THR A 91 -12.82 9.32 -15.37
CA THR A 91 -12.04 8.11 -15.05
C THR A 91 -10.90 8.34 -14.07
N ASP A 92 -10.41 9.57 -13.96
CA ASP A 92 -9.36 9.94 -13.00
C ASP A 92 -9.90 10.16 -11.57
N GLY A 93 -11.22 10.30 -11.40
CA GLY A 93 -11.88 10.45 -10.11
C GLY A 93 -11.43 11.65 -9.28
N CYS A 94 -10.85 12.68 -9.90
CA CYS A 94 -10.30 13.84 -9.18
C CYS A 94 -11.34 14.92 -8.82
N VAL A 95 -12.55 14.78 -9.34
CA VAL A 95 -13.72 15.62 -9.03
C VAL A 95 -14.93 14.72 -8.73
N ALA A 96 -16.04 15.32 -8.33
CA ALA A 96 -17.29 14.58 -8.10
C ALA A 96 -17.65 13.72 -9.32
N LEU A 97 -18.00 12.45 -9.09
CA LEU A 97 -18.30 11.51 -10.16
C LEU A 97 -19.71 11.73 -10.70
N THR A 98 -19.85 11.75 -12.03
CA THR A 98 -21.11 12.04 -12.71
C THR A 98 -22.01 10.80 -12.84
N ASN A 99 -21.46 9.59 -12.74
CA ASN A 99 -22.17 8.32 -12.89
C ASN A 99 -22.49 7.63 -11.55
N SER A 100 -22.78 8.39 -10.52
CA SER A 100 -23.05 7.90 -9.16
C SER A 100 -24.17 6.83 -9.10
N ALA A 101 -25.19 6.95 -9.93
CA ALA A 101 -26.28 5.96 -9.99
C ALA A 101 -25.77 4.56 -10.39
N SER A 102 -24.78 4.50 -11.31
CA SER A 102 -24.16 3.24 -11.74
C SER A 102 -23.15 2.70 -10.73
N LEU A 103 -22.58 3.57 -9.91
CA LEU A 103 -21.53 3.23 -8.92
C LEU A 103 -22.11 2.78 -7.57
N SER A 104 -23.39 3.07 -7.30
CA SER A 104 -24.01 2.73 -6.02
C SER A 104 -23.97 1.21 -5.75
N GLY A 105 -23.31 0.83 -4.64
CA GLY A 105 -23.11 -0.57 -4.26
C GLY A 105 -22.09 -1.34 -5.11
N LYS A 106 -21.31 -0.65 -5.94
CA LYS A 106 -20.31 -1.24 -6.85
C LYS A 106 -18.89 -0.89 -6.44
N ILE A 107 -17.92 -1.52 -7.08
CA ILE A 107 -16.50 -1.16 -6.99
C ILE A 107 -16.20 -0.18 -8.11
N ALA A 108 -15.75 1.03 -7.74
CA ALA A 108 -15.34 2.02 -8.72
C ALA A 108 -13.94 1.70 -9.29
N LEU A 109 -13.81 1.67 -10.61
CA LEU A 109 -12.52 1.57 -11.29
C LEU A 109 -12.06 2.98 -11.69
N ILE A 110 -10.89 3.38 -11.19
CA ILE A 110 -10.35 4.75 -11.33
C ILE A 110 -8.91 4.69 -11.83
N ASP A 111 -8.55 5.57 -12.75
CA ASP A 111 -7.18 5.66 -13.24
C ASP A 111 -6.29 6.46 -12.28
N ARG A 112 -5.04 6.00 -12.07
CA ARG A 112 -4.01 6.73 -11.31
C ARG A 112 -3.58 8.00 -12.08
N GLY A 113 -3.29 9.08 -11.35
CA GLY A 113 -2.74 10.34 -11.88
C GLY A 113 -3.51 11.55 -11.40
N THR A 114 -3.02 12.74 -11.72
CA THR A 114 -3.62 14.06 -11.53
C THR A 114 -3.76 14.49 -10.07
N CYS A 115 -4.48 13.75 -9.21
CA CYS A 115 -4.71 14.05 -7.80
C CYS A 115 -4.33 12.90 -6.88
N GLU A 116 -4.35 13.14 -5.57
CA GLU A 116 -4.01 12.16 -4.56
C GLU A 116 -5.01 10.99 -4.47
N PHE A 117 -4.55 9.84 -4.00
CA PHE A 117 -5.36 8.62 -3.94
C PHE A 117 -6.57 8.76 -3.03
N SER A 118 -6.41 9.38 -1.86
CA SER A 118 -7.52 9.54 -0.92
C SER A 118 -8.63 10.43 -1.45
N ALA A 119 -8.32 11.45 -2.27
CA ALA A 119 -9.33 12.28 -2.93
C ALA A 119 -10.18 11.46 -3.92
N LYS A 120 -9.53 10.62 -4.75
CA LYS A 120 -10.23 9.72 -5.69
C LYS A 120 -11.18 8.77 -4.97
N VAL A 121 -10.68 8.14 -3.90
CA VAL A 121 -11.48 7.17 -3.13
C VAL A 121 -12.63 7.87 -2.40
N LEU A 122 -12.41 9.07 -1.87
CA LEU A 122 -13.47 9.86 -1.24
C LEU A 122 -14.57 10.24 -2.24
N ASN A 123 -14.20 10.67 -3.45
CA ASN A 123 -15.18 10.98 -4.51
C ASN A 123 -16.00 9.75 -4.91
N ALA A 124 -15.37 8.57 -5.01
CA ALA A 124 -16.08 7.31 -5.24
C ALA A 124 -17.02 6.94 -4.10
N GLN A 125 -16.56 7.09 -2.86
CA GLN A 125 -17.39 6.88 -1.66
C GLN A 125 -18.62 7.78 -1.67
N GLN A 126 -18.46 9.07 -1.99
CA GLN A 126 -19.56 10.03 -2.09
C GLN A 126 -20.53 9.69 -3.24
N ALA A 127 -20.04 9.02 -4.28
CA ALA A 127 -20.88 8.50 -5.36
C ALA A 127 -21.56 7.16 -5.01
N GLY A 128 -21.40 6.65 -3.78
CA GLY A 128 -22.04 5.41 -3.30
C GLY A 128 -21.28 4.13 -3.62
N ALA A 129 -20.04 4.20 -4.11
CA ALA A 129 -19.20 3.02 -4.29
C ALA A 129 -18.89 2.37 -2.93
N VAL A 130 -18.76 1.04 -2.91
CA VAL A 130 -18.43 0.25 -1.71
C VAL A 130 -16.96 -0.13 -1.63
N GLY A 131 -16.20 0.10 -2.69
CA GLY A 131 -14.75 -0.10 -2.77
C GLY A 131 -14.18 0.55 -4.03
N VAL A 132 -12.87 0.65 -4.11
CA VAL A 132 -12.19 1.27 -5.24
C VAL A 132 -11.02 0.41 -5.72
N VAL A 133 -10.90 0.28 -7.02
CA VAL A 133 -9.71 -0.24 -7.71
C VAL A 133 -9.06 0.92 -8.45
N ILE A 134 -7.82 1.24 -8.07
CA ILE A 134 -6.99 2.20 -8.80
C ILE A 134 -6.14 1.42 -9.82
N VAL A 135 -6.24 1.80 -11.08
CA VAL A 135 -5.36 1.25 -12.13
C VAL A 135 -4.08 2.05 -12.19
N ASN A 136 -2.94 1.38 -12.09
CA ASN A 136 -1.64 2.04 -12.20
C ASN A 136 -1.48 2.71 -13.59
N ASN A 137 -0.75 3.83 -13.65
CA ASN A 137 -0.49 4.56 -14.90
C ASN A 137 0.91 4.33 -15.47
N VAL A 138 1.67 3.41 -14.87
CA VAL A 138 2.99 2.99 -15.32
C VAL A 138 3.03 1.46 -15.43
N ALA A 139 3.83 0.95 -16.39
CA ALA A 139 3.99 -0.49 -16.65
C ALA A 139 4.91 -1.13 -15.60
N SER A 140 4.50 -1.09 -14.34
CA SER A 140 5.24 -1.68 -13.21
C SER A 140 4.27 -2.31 -12.21
N ALA A 141 4.81 -3.05 -11.24
CA ALA A 141 4.02 -3.57 -10.14
C ALA A 141 3.29 -2.44 -9.39
N PRO A 142 2.07 -2.69 -8.89
CA PRO A 142 1.34 -1.75 -8.06
C PRO A 142 2.14 -1.36 -6.81
N ALA A 143 1.96 -0.12 -6.35
CA ALA A 143 2.59 0.40 -5.14
C ALA A 143 1.54 0.74 -4.08
N ALA A 144 1.93 0.68 -2.81
CA ALA A 144 1.07 1.12 -1.71
C ALA A 144 0.68 2.59 -1.88
N MET A 145 -0.59 2.89 -1.63
CA MET A 145 -1.15 4.22 -1.82
C MET A 145 -1.12 5.01 -0.51
N ALA A 146 -0.41 6.15 -0.53
CA ALA A 146 -0.33 7.04 0.63
C ALA A 146 -1.68 7.67 0.99
N ALA A 147 -1.87 7.98 2.28
CA ALA A 147 -3.13 8.46 2.82
C ALA A 147 -3.56 9.85 2.28
N GLY A 148 -2.62 10.73 1.98
CA GLY A 148 -2.93 12.09 1.54
C GLY A 148 -3.75 12.88 2.57
N MET A 149 -4.36 14.00 2.12
CA MET A 149 -5.14 14.89 3.01
C MET A 149 -6.48 14.30 3.43
N PHE A 150 -7.10 13.48 2.60
CA PHE A 150 -8.46 12.98 2.84
C PHE A 150 -8.50 11.56 3.43
N GLY A 151 -7.34 10.98 3.75
CA GLY A 151 -7.25 9.59 4.20
C GLY A 151 -8.12 9.26 5.41
N SER A 152 -8.25 10.18 6.37
CA SER A 152 -9.10 10.02 7.56
C SER A 152 -10.61 10.06 7.28
N SER A 153 -11.01 10.59 6.12
CA SER A 153 -12.43 10.70 5.70
C SER A 153 -12.87 9.49 4.85
N VAL A 154 -11.95 8.63 4.48
CA VAL A 154 -12.24 7.44 3.66
C VAL A 154 -12.66 6.29 4.56
N ALA A 155 -13.85 5.74 4.29
CA ALA A 155 -14.44 4.61 5.02
C ALA A 155 -14.61 3.35 4.16
N ILE A 156 -14.25 3.38 2.87
CA ILE A 156 -14.29 2.23 1.95
C ILE A 156 -12.88 1.75 1.59
N PRO A 157 -12.69 0.44 1.32
CA PRO A 157 -11.38 -0.10 0.97
C PRO A 157 -10.96 0.29 -0.45
N ALA A 158 -9.63 0.40 -0.64
CA ALA A 158 -9.06 0.65 -1.95
C ALA A 158 -7.81 -0.22 -2.19
N ILE A 159 -7.68 -0.72 -3.41
CA ILE A 159 -6.52 -1.45 -3.89
C ILE A 159 -5.99 -0.83 -5.18
N MET A 160 -4.72 -1.05 -5.49
CA MET A 160 -4.12 -0.72 -6.79
C MET A 160 -3.81 -2.01 -7.55
N VAL A 161 -4.13 -2.02 -8.83
CA VAL A 161 -3.79 -3.09 -9.79
C VAL A 161 -2.85 -2.57 -10.87
N ALA A 162 -2.24 -3.46 -11.65
CA ALA A 162 -1.34 -3.06 -12.73
C ALA A 162 -2.11 -2.36 -13.88
N GLN A 163 -1.40 -1.55 -14.64
CA GLN A 163 -1.93 -0.91 -15.86
C GLN A 163 -2.45 -1.94 -16.86
N ALA A 164 -1.76 -3.06 -17.00
CA ALA A 164 -2.10 -4.13 -17.93
C ALA A 164 -3.43 -4.84 -17.58
N ASP A 165 -3.89 -4.74 -16.34
CA ASP A 165 -5.12 -5.41 -15.89
C ASP A 165 -6.40 -4.64 -16.26
N ARG A 166 -6.27 -3.35 -16.67
CA ARG A 166 -7.40 -2.48 -16.99
C ARG A 166 -8.39 -3.07 -18.02
N PRO A 167 -7.93 -3.61 -19.18
CA PRO A 167 -8.87 -4.15 -20.18
C PRO A 167 -9.74 -5.28 -19.64
N ALA A 168 -9.17 -6.17 -18.84
CA ALA A 168 -9.92 -7.28 -18.25
C ALA A 168 -10.98 -6.79 -17.25
N LEU A 169 -10.71 -5.72 -16.52
CA LEU A 169 -11.62 -5.14 -15.52
C LEU A 169 -12.71 -4.25 -16.15
N THR A 170 -12.54 -3.82 -17.40
CA THR A 170 -13.51 -2.98 -18.14
C THR A 170 -14.40 -3.78 -19.10
N ALA A 171 -14.27 -5.09 -19.15
CA ALA A 171 -15.04 -5.96 -20.08
C ALA A 171 -16.57 -5.98 -19.83
N GLY A 172 -17.05 -5.30 -18.79
CA GLY A 172 -18.46 -5.27 -18.40
C GLY A 172 -18.90 -6.50 -17.60
N GLY A 173 -19.67 -6.29 -16.54
CA GLY A 173 -20.18 -7.37 -15.70
C GLY A 173 -19.11 -8.12 -14.87
N VAL A 174 -17.91 -7.58 -14.75
CA VAL A 174 -16.83 -8.18 -13.96
C VAL A 174 -17.16 -8.08 -12.48
N VAL A 175 -17.33 -9.20 -11.80
CA VAL A 175 -17.50 -9.26 -10.34
C VAL A 175 -16.14 -9.53 -9.72
N LEU A 176 -15.65 -8.57 -8.97
CA LEU A 176 -14.36 -8.62 -8.30
C LEU A 176 -14.54 -8.88 -6.80
N ARG A 177 -13.78 -9.82 -6.26
CA ARG A 177 -13.56 -9.96 -4.83
C ARG A 177 -12.22 -9.33 -4.48
N MET A 178 -12.22 -8.40 -3.55
CA MET A 178 -11.03 -7.78 -2.99
C MET A 178 -10.98 -8.03 -1.49
N GLN A 179 -9.81 -8.40 -0.99
CA GLN A 179 -9.60 -8.75 0.41
C GLN A 179 -8.36 -8.04 0.94
N GLY A 180 -8.44 -7.63 2.19
CA GLY A 180 -7.31 -7.10 2.95
C GLY A 180 -7.27 -7.74 4.33
N SER A 181 -6.07 -8.10 4.80
CA SER A 181 -5.87 -8.62 6.15
C SER A 181 -4.93 -7.72 6.95
N ASN A 182 -5.29 -7.48 8.20
CA ASN A 182 -4.37 -7.01 9.23
C ASN A 182 -3.78 -8.25 9.90
N ALA A 183 -2.70 -8.78 9.34
CA ALA A 183 -1.95 -9.85 10.02
C ALA A 183 -0.89 -9.27 10.94
#